data_9db0ace4dac2f89b587ba474f1218a23
#
_entry.id   9db0ace4dac2f89b587ba474f1218a23
#
_cell.length_a   1.000
_cell.length_b   1.000
_cell.length_c   1.000
_cell.angle_alpha   90.00
_cell.angle_beta   90.00
_cell.angle_gamma   90.00
#
_symmetry.space_group_name_H-M   'P 1'
#
loop_
_entity.id
_entity.type
_entity.pdbx_description
1 polymer ?
#
loop_
_entity_poly.entity_id
_entity_poly.type
_entity_poly.pdbx_seq_one_letter_code
_entity_poly.pdbx_strand_id
1 'polypeptide(L)'
;MSGKRDKLAQTRLYGIADLGYLEEAALEDSVAALLEGGVDLIQLRAKNVAEGRILAFAQRIAPLCKAAGVPLIINDLVSVARQSEAAGVHLGQADGPLSSAWSALGHGAIVGRSTHSVLQARTALRQGADYIGFGPLFPTPTKEG
;
A
#
# COMPACT_ATOMS: atom_id res chain seq x y z
N MET A 1 -8.39 -19.19 10.30
CA MET A 1 -7.79 -17.88 9.94
C MET A 1 -7.95 -17.67 8.45
N SER A 2 -8.53 -16.56 8.05
CA SER A 2 -8.59 -16.21 6.63
C SER A 2 -7.19 -15.78 6.17
N GLY A 3 -6.69 -16.37 5.10
CA GLY A 3 -5.43 -15.98 4.48
C GLY A 3 -5.55 -14.62 3.78
N LYS A 4 -4.41 -14.04 3.36
CA LYS A 4 -4.39 -12.76 2.64
C LYS A 4 -5.30 -12.74 1.40
N ARG A 5 -5.44 -13.87 0.71
CA ARG A 5 -6.30 -14.00 -0.48
C ARG A 5 -7.77 -13.79 -0.13
N ASP A 6 -8.23 -14.39 0.97
CA ASP A 6 -9.62 -14.24 1.41
C ASP A 6 -9.91 -12.79 1.80
N LYS A 7 -8.97 -12.17 2.50
CA LYS A 7 -9.07 -10.77 2.89
C LYS A 7 -9.13 -9.84 1.67
N LEU A 8 -8.27 -10.06 0.69
CA LEU A 8 -8.26 -9.27 -0.55
C LEU A 8 -9.53 -9.50 -1.38
N ALA A 9 -10.04 -10.73 -1.44
CA ALA A 9 -11.28 -11.05 -2.15
C ALA A 9 -12.50 -10.34 -1.55
N GLN A 10 -12.46 -10.00 -0.27
CA GLN A 10 -13.53 -9.28 0.43
C GLN A 10 -13.33 -7.76 0.43
N THR A 11 -12.19 -7.27 -0.05
CA THR A 11 -11.87 -5.84 -0.09
C THR A 11 -12.78 -5.11 -1.07
N ARG A 12 -13.43 -4.06 -0.58
CA ARG A 12 -14.33 -3.19 -1.36
C ARG A 12 -13.81 -1.77 -1.43
N LEU A 13 -13.13 -1.31 -0.38
CA LEU A 13 -12.67 0.06 -0.26
C LEU A 13 -11.22 0.09 0.17
N TYR A 14 -10.38 0.68 -0.66
CA TYR A 14 -8.95 0.84 -0.43
C TYR A 14 -8.66 2.33 -0.23
N GLY A 15 -8.39 2.75 1.00
CA GLY A 15 -8.06 4.13 1.34
C GLY A 15 -6.58 4.43 1.16
N ILE A 16 -6.26 5.62 0.70
CA ILE A 16 -4.87 6.07 0.55
C ILE A 16 -4.68 7.32 1.41
N ALA A 17 -3.82 7.20 2.42
CA ALA A 17 -3.34 8.34 3.20
C ALA A 17 -2.12 8.91 2.48
N ASP A 18 -2.34 9.97 1.71
CA ASP A 18 -1.34 10.58 0.84
C ASP A 18 -0.89 11.91 1.41
N LEU A 19 0.36 12.00 1.83
CA LEU A 19 0.96 13.21 2.40
C LEU A 19 1.13 14.35 1.38
N GLY A 20 0.84 14.10 0.10
CA GLY A 20 0.68 15.15 -0.90
C GLY A 20 -0.62 15.95 -0.74
N TYR A 21 -1.61 15.40 -0.03
CA TYR A 21 -2.92 16.00 0.21
C TYR A 21 -3.23 16.20 1.69
N LEU A 22 -2.63 15.39 2.57
CA LEU A 22 -2.83 15.47 4.01
C LEU A 22 -1.69 16.26 4.66
N GLU A 23 -2.04 17.10 5.61
CA GLU A 23 -1.05 17.68 6.53
C GLU A 23 -0.51 16.58 7.46
N GLU A 24 0.79 16.64 7.76
CA GLU A 24 1.41 15.68 8.68
C GLU A 24 0.72 15.63 10.05
N ALA A 25 0.34 16.79 10.57
CA ALA A 25 -0.36 16.88 11.87
C ALA A 25 -1.74 16.23 11.86
N ALA A 26 -2.35 16.02 10.68
CA ALA A 26 -3.67 15.40 10.53
C ALA A 26 -3.59 13.90 10.20
N LEU A 27 -2.40 13.30 10.14
CA LEU A 27 -2.23 11.92 9.65
C LEU A 27 -3.02 10.92 10.48
N GLU A 28 -2.83 10.88 11.79
CA GLU A 28 -3.52 9.92 12.66
C GLU A 28 -5.03 10.11 12.63
N ASP A 29 -5.52 11.35 12.71
CA ASP A 29 -6.95 11.66 12.66
C ASP A 29 -7.57 11.23 11.32
N SER A 30 -6.84 11.45 10.22
CA SER A 30 -7.28 11.05 8.88
C SER A 30 -7.36 9.53 8.76
N VAL A 31 -6.35 8.82 9.25
CA VAL A 31 -6.36 7.34 9.25
C VAL A 31 -7.47 6.81 10.14
N ALA A 32 -7.66 7.38 11.34
CA ALA A 32 -8.75 6.99 12.23
C ALA A 32 -10.12 7.17 11.56
N ALA A 33 -10.31 8.28 10.84
CA ALA A 33 -11.55 8.54 10.10
C ALA A 33 -11.78 7.52 8.97
N LEU A 34 -10.71 7.16 8.23
CA LEU A 34 -10.80 6.12 7.21
C LEU A 34 -11.20 4.76 7.80
N LEU A 35 -10.59 4.39 8.93
CA LEU A 35 -10.89 3.14 9.64
C LEU A 35 -12.33 3.13 10.14
N GLU A 36 -12.79 4.21 10.75
CA GLU A 36 -14.17 4.36 11.22
C GLU A 36 -15.15 4.32 10.05
N GLY A 37 -14.79 4.87 8.90
CA GLY A 37 -15.59 4.84 7.67
C GLY A 37 -15.67 3.49 6.98
N GLY A 38 -14.90 2.49 7.43
CA GLY A 38 -15.01 1.12 6.96
C GLY A 38 -14.11 0.73 5.80
N VAL A 39 -12.94 1.36 5.66
CA VAL A 39 -11.95 0.91 4.67
C VAL A 39 -11.48 -0.51 4.99
N ASP A 40 -11.19 -1.27 3.95
CA ASP A 40 -10.71 -2.65 4.05
C ASP A 40 -9.20 -2.76 3.98
N LEU A 41 -8.55 -1.81 3.30
CA LEU A 41 -7.11 -1.64 3.22
C LEU A 41 -6.76 -0.16 3.35
N ILE A 42 -5.59 0.14 3.90
CA ILE A 42 -5.02 1.49 3.91
C ILE A 42 -3.62 1.45 3.30
N GLN A 43 -3.34 2.38 2.40
CA GLN A 43 -1.99 2.63 1.90
C GLN A 43 -1.46 3.95 2.45
N LEU A 44 -0.23 3.94 2.97
CA LEU A 44 0.53 5.16 3.26
C LEU A 44 1.35 5.53 2.03
N ARG A 45 1.12 6.73 1.51
CA ARG A 45 1.84 7.27 0.35
C ARG A 45 2.42 8.64 0.68
N ALA A 46 3.72 8.80 0.51
CA ALA A 46 4.43 10.05 0.76
C ALA A 46 5.56 10.20 -0.27
N LYS A 47 5.23 10.72 -1.45
CA LYS A 47 6.21 10.97 -2.51
C LYS A 47 7.12 12.14 -2.14
N ASN A 48 8.39 12.04 -2.54
CA ASN A 48 9.40 13.09 -2.33
C ASN A 48 9.63 13.42 -0.85
N VAL A 49 9.42 12.46 0.03
CA VAL A 49 9.69 12.55 1.47
C VAL A 49 10.81 11.58 1.81
N ALA A 50 11.71 11.99 2.70
CA ALA A 50 12.83 11.15 3.13
C ALA A 50 12.32 9.85 3.79
N GLU A 51 12.98 8.74 3.51
CA GLU A 51 12.59 7.40 3.98
C GLU A 51 12.43 7.32 5.49
N GLY A 52 13.33 7.95 6.25
CA GLY A 52 13.24 7.99 7.71
C GLY A 52 11.98 8.68 8.24
N ARG A 53 11.50 9.70 7.54
CA ARG A 53 10.23 10.36 7.88
C ARG A 53 9.02 9.49 7.53
N ILE A 54 9.07 8.80 6.40
CA ILE A 54 8.01 7.87 6.00
C ILE A 54 7.93 6.71 7.00
N LEU A 55 9.06 6.21 7.47
CA LEU A 55 9.09 5.21 8.53
C LEU A 55 8.43 5.72 9.82
N ALA A 56 8.72 6.95 10.21
CA ALA A 56 8.10 7.56 11.39
C ALA A 56 6.57 7.66 11.20
N PHE A 57 6.09 8.08 10.04
CA PHE A 57 4.66 8.10 9.71
C PHE A 57 4.04 6.69 9.81
N ALA A 58 4.68 5.70 9.22
CA ALA A 58 4.20 4.31 9.25
C ALA A 58 4.09 3.80 10.69
N GLN A 59 5.09 4.08 11.51
CA GLN A 59 5.10 3.67 12.93
C GLN A 59 4.01 4.34 13.75
N ARG A 60 3.60 5.56 13.39
CA ARG A 60 2.50 6.28 14.06
C ARG A 60 1.15 5.68 13.73
N ILE A 61 0.92 5.22 12.51
CA ILE A 61 -0.40 4.74 12.08
C ILE A 61 -0.54 3.21 12.13
N ALA A 62 0.53 2.45 12.14
CA ALA A 62 0.49 0.99 12.19
C ALA A 62 -0.33 0.44 13.37
N PRO A 63 -0.21 0.98 14.60
CA PRO A 63 -1.02 0.52 15.72
C PRO A 63 -2.52 0.74 15.52
N LEU A 64 -2.92 1.84 14.87
CA LEU A 64 -4.31 2.14 14.56
C LEU A 64 -4.90 1.10 13.60
N CYS A 65 -4.16 0.81 12.53
CA CYS A 65 -4.58 -0.19 11.54
C CYS A 65 -4.66 -1.58 12.16
N LYS A 66 -3.67 -1.97 12.97
CA LYS A 66 -3.64 -3.26 13.65
C LYS A 66 -4.82 -3.43 14.60
N ALA A 67 -5.12 -2.41 15.40
CA ALA A 67 -6.26 -2.45 16.33
C ALA A 67 -7.60 -2.59 15.60
N ALA A 68 -7.72 -2.02 14.42
CA ALA A 68 -8.93 -2.12 13.58
C ALA A 68 -8.97 -3.40 12.72
N GLY A 69 -7.89 -4.18 12.69
CA GLY A 69 -7.80 -5.37 11.83
C GLY A 69 -7.70 -5.05 10.35
N VAL A 70 -7.24 -3.85 9.98
CA VAL A 70 -7.11 -3.39 8.60
C VAL A 70 -5.64 -3.44 8.19
N PRO A 71 -5.27 -4.13 7.11
CA PRO A 71 -3.89 -4.19 6.65
C PRO A 71 -3.36 -2.82 6.23
N LEU A 72 -2.16 -2.49 6.69
CA LEU A 72 -1.42 -1.30 6.26
C LEU A 72 -0.46 -1.69 5.13
N ILE A 73 -0.55 -0.97 4.03
CA ILE A 73 0.30 -1.12 2.84
C ILE A 73 1.19 0.11 2.71
N ILE A 74 2.47 -0.10 2.49
CA ILE A 74 3.43 0.99 2.27
C ILE A 74 3.67 1.16 0.78
N ASN A 75 3.57 2.40 0.29
CA ASN A 75 3.88 2.70 -1.10
C ASN A 75 5.39 2.68 -1.35
N ASP A 76 5.84 1.94 -2.36
CA ASP A 76 7.20 1.87 -2.91
C ASP A 76 8.29 1.27 -2.00
N LEU A 77 8.28 1.52 -0.70
CA LEU A 77 9.43 1.27 0.19
C LEU A 77 9.29 -0.03 0.99
N VAL A 78 9.89 -1.09 0.48
CA VAL A 78 9.92 -2.40 1.16
C VAL A 78 10.60 -2.32 2.52
N SER A 79 11.69 -1.54 2.64
CA SER A 79 12.41 -1.33 3.90
C SER A 79 11.52 -0.74 4.99
N VAL A 80 10.68 0.23 4.65
CA VAL A 80 9.72 0.86 5.57
C VAL A 80 8.65 -0.15 5.99
N ALA A 81 8.11 -0.92 5.05
CA ALA A 81 7.13 -1.96 5.36
C ALA A 81 7.69 -2.98 6.35
N ARG A 82 8.94 -3.40 6.14
CA ARG A 82 9.62 -4.33 7.04
C ARG A 82 9.80 -3.75 8.44
N GLN A 83 10.34 -2.54 8.55
CA GLN A 83 10.65 -1.92 9.83
C GLN A 83 9.41 -1.50 10.63
N SER A 84 8.33 -1.13 9.94
CA SER A 84 7.06 -0.78 10.57
C SER A 84 6.15 -1.98 10.83
N GLU A 85 6.57 -3.16 10.39
CA GLU A 85 5.76 -4.39 10.44
C GLU A 85 4.41 -4.23 9.73
N ALA A 86 4.39 -3.45 8.64
CA ALA A 86 3.20 -3.29 7.81
C ALA A 86 2.80 -4.63 7.15
N ALA A 87 1.56 -4.73 6.70
CA ALA A 87 1.04 -5.95 6.08
C ALA A 87 1.60 -6.19 4.67
N GLY A 88 2.10 -5.16 4.01
CA GLY A 88 2.67 -5.31 2.68
C GLY A 88 3.10 -4.01 2.02
N VAL A 89 3.32 -4.10 0.72
CA VAL A 89 3.78 -2.98 -0.12
C VAL A 89 2.98 -2.89 -1.40
N HIS A 90 2.93 -1.69 -1.95
CA HIS A 90 2.42 -1.42 -3.28
C HIS A 90 3.56 -0.84 -4.13
N LEU A 91 3.95 -1.54 -5.19
CA LEU A 91 5.11 -1.20 -6.01
C LEU A 91 4.69 -0.65 -7.38
N GLY A 92 5.37 0.41 -7.83
CA GLY A 92 5.30 0.88 -9.19
C GLY A 92 6.16 0.03 -10.14
N GLN A 93 6.10 0.30 -11.43
CA GLN A 93 6.86 -0.47 -12.44
C GLN A 93 8.37 -0.40 -12.23
N ALA A 94 8.88 0.70 -11.66
CA ALA A 94 10.31 0.93 -11.44
C ALA A 94 10.81 0.50 -10.06
N ASP A 95 9.96 -0.06 -9.20
CA ASP A 95 10.29 -0.33 -7.79
C ASP A 95 10.83 -1.75 -7.55
N GLY A 96 11.33 -2.38 -8.57
CA GLY A 96 11.95 -3.69 -8.49
C GLY A 96 10.97 -4.87 -8.63
N PRO A 97 11.49 -6.10 -8.62
CA PRO A 97 10.66 -7.29 -8.79
C PRO A 97 9.83 -7.60 -7.54
N LEU A 98 8.64 -8.16 -7.73
CA LEU A 98 7.75 -8.59 -6.63
C LEU A 98 8.42 -9.62 -5.73
N SER A 99 9.24 -10.50 -6.30
CA SER A 99 9.97 -11.54 -5.55
C SER A 99 10.87 -10.95 -4.46
N SER A 100 11.49 -9.80 -4.71
CA SER A 100 12.32 -9.13 -3.71
C SER A 100 11.51 -8.66 -2.51
N ALA A 101 10.28 -8.20 -2.74
CA ALA A 101 9.39 -7.80 -1.65
C ALA A 101 9.03 -9.00 -0.76
N TRP A 102 8.65 -10.14 -1.34
CA TRP A 102 8.38 -11.34 -0.55
C TRP A 102 9.61 -11.89 0.16
N SER A 103 10.79 -11.79 -0.47
CA SER A 103 12.04 -12.20 0.19
C SER A 103 12.31 -11.39 1.45
N ALA A 104 12.01 -10.09 1.43
CA ALA A 104 12.22 -9.20 2.56
C ALA A 104 11.11 -9.28 3.62
N LEU A 105 9.86 -9.47 3.21
CA LEU A 105 8.68 -9.37 4.08
C LEU A 105 8.07 -10.72 4.45
N GLY A 106 8.42 -11.79 3.72
CA GLY A 106 7.79 -13.10 3.86
C GLY A 106 6.61 -13.28 2.89
N HIS A 107 6.26 -14.55 2.64
CA HIS A 107 5.21 -14.91 1.68
C HIS A 107 3.79 -14.52 2.13
N GLY A 108 3.59 -14.28 3.41
CA GLY A 108 2.33 -13.77 3.96
C GLY A 108 2.08 -12.30 3.67
N ALA A 109 3.10 -11.55 3.26
CA ALA A 109 2.95 -10.14 2.92
C ALA A 109 2.10 -9.93 1.67
N ILE A 110 1.33 -8.84 1.67
CA ILE A 110 0.54 -8.42 0.52
C ILE A 110 1.45 -7.58 -0.39
N VAL A 111 1.57 -7.98 -1.66
CA VAL A 111 2.37 -7.23 -2.63
C VAL A 111 1.50 -6.90 -3.84
N GLY A 112 1.23 -5.61 -4.01
CA GLY A 112 0.48 -5.06 -5.14
C GLY A 112 1.40 -4.40 -6.16
N ARG A 113 0.92 -4.27 -7.39
CA ARG A 113 1.66 -3.66 -8.50
C ARG A 113 0.78 -2.66 -9.25
N SER A 114 1.26 -1.43 -9.42
CA SER A 114 0.65 -0.48 -10.36
C SER A 114 0.90 -0.91 -11.80
N THR A 115 -0.15 -0.89 -12.61
CA THR A 115 -0.08 -1.23 -14.03
C THR A 115 -0.80 -0.18 -14.87
N HIS A 116 -0.30 0.05 -16.09
CA HIS A 116 -0.80 1.10 -16.98
C HIS A 116 -1.18 0.55 -18.37
N SER A 117 -1.04 -0.76 -18.57
CA SER A 117 -1.39 -1.44 -19.80
C SER A 117 -1.82 -2.89 -19.51
N VAL A 118 -2.53 -3.49 -20.44
CA VAL A 118 -2.94 -4.89 -20.37
C VAL A 118 -1.71 -5.80 -20.26
N LEU A 119 -0.63 -5.48 -20.98
CA LEU A 119 0.60 -6.26 -20.93
C LEU A 119 1.22 -6.21 -19.52
N GLN A 120 1.30 -5.04 -18.92
CA GLN A 120 1.81 -4.90 -17.55
C GLN A 120 0.93 -5.64 -16.54
N ALA A 121 -0.40 -5.56 -16.68
CA ALA A 121 -1.33 -6.27 -15.81
C ALA A 121 -1.14 -7.80 -15.91
N ARG A 122 -1.03 -8.33 -17.11
CA ARG A 122 -0.77 -9.77 -17.34
C ARG A 122 0.59 -10.20 -16.78
N THR A 123 1.61 -9.37 -16.93
CA THR A 123 2.94 -9.63 -16.40
C THR A 123 2.91 -9.68 -14.87
N ALA A 124 2.26 -8.72 -14.23
CA ALA A 124 2.10 -8.70 -12.77
C ALA A 124 1.36 -9.95 -12.27
N LEU A 125 0.31 -10.36 -12.97
CA LEU A 125 -0.43 -11.57 -12.64
C LEU A 125 0.48 -12.83 -12.72
N ARG A 126 1.25 -12.96 -13.80
CA ARG A 126 2.20 -14.08 -13.96
C ARG A 126 3.30 -14.07 -12.89
N GLN A 127 3.70 -12.90 -12.44
CA GLN A 127 4.67 -12.75 -11.34
C GLN A 127 4.07 -13.01 -9.96
N GLY A 128 2.77 -13.21 -9.88
CA GLY A 128 2.07 -13.58 -8.67
C GLY A 128 1.64 -12.41 -7.80
N ALA A 129 1.52 -11.19 -8.35
CA ALA A 129 1.00 -10.05 -7.60
C ALA A 129 -0.29 -10.42 -6.87
N ASP A 130 -0.41 -10.01 -5.62
CA ASP A 130 -1.62 -10.29 -4.84
C ASP A 130 -2.81 -9.47 -5.33
N TYR A 131 -2.56 -8.27 -5.83
CA TYR A 131 -3.51 -7.42 -6.53
C TYR A 131 -2.77 -6.47 -7.48
N ILE A 132 -3.52 -5.82 -8.35
CA ILE A 132 -2.97 -4.78 -9.24
C ILE A 132 -3.81 -3.51 -9.12
N GLY A 133 -3.15 -2.37 -9.32
CA GLY A 133 -3.81 -1.13 -9.68
C GLY A 133 -3.74 -0.98 -11.20
N PHE A 134 -4.83 -0.63 -11.86
CA PHE A 134 -4.86 -0.40 -13.30
C PHE A 134 -5.36 1.01 -13.59
N GLY A 135 -4.55 1.79 -14.29
CA GLY A 135 -4.89 3.15 -14.64
C GLY A 135 -3.66 4.05 -14.79
N PRO A 136 -3.87 5.37 -14.86
CA PRO A 136 -5.16 6.03 -14.74
C PRO A 136 -6.04 5.81 -15.99
N LEU A 137 -7.38 5.76 -15.79
CA LEU A 137 -8.34 5.67 -16.90
C LEU A 137 -8.61 7.04 -17.52
N PHE A 138 -8.38 8.09 -16.72
CA PHE A 138 -8.49 9.49 -17.14
C PHE A 138 -7.22 10.23 -16.74
N PRO A 139 -6.86 11.33 -17.45
CA PRO A 139 -5.69 12.13 -17.07
C PRO A 139 -5.75 12.60 -15.62
N THR A 140 -4.61 12.55 -14.93
CA THR A 140 -4.51 12.95 -13.52
C THR A 140 -3.15 13.56 -13.23
N PRO A 141 -3.07 14.64 -12.42
CA PRO A 141 -1.79 15.20 -11.96
C PRO A 141 -1.14 14.39 -10.82
N THR A 142 -1.88 13.47 -10.20
CA THR A 142 -1.43 12.71 -9.03
C THR A 142 -0.42 11.61 -9.39
N LYS A 143 -0.52 11.06 -10.61
CA LYS A 143 0.38 10.01 -11.09
C LYS A 143 1.11 10.50 -12.33
N GLU A 144 2.42 10.47 -12.26
CA GLU A 144 3.27 10.65 -13.43
C GLU A 144 3.13 9.41 -14.32
N GLY A 145 2.88 9.66 -15.58
CA GLY A 145 2.49 8.80 -16.68
C GLY A 145 2.99 7.40 -16.82
#